data_996d95d165af985e8a2e6ca67eca2be9
#
_entry.id   996d95d165af985e8a2e6ca67eca2be9
#
_cell.length_a   1.000
_cell.length_b   1.000
_cell.length_c   1.000
_cell.angle_alpha   90.00
_cell.angle_beta   90.00
_cell.angle_gamma   90.00
#
_symmetry.space_group_name_H-M   'P 1'
#
loop_
_entity.id
_entity.type
_entity.pdbx_description
1 polymer ?
#
loop_
_entity_poly.entity_id
_entity_poly.type
_entity_poly.pdbx_seq_one_letter_code
_entity_poly.pdbx_strand_id
1 'polypeptide(L)'
;MTNGERKRARSPHQPAGQWIRSDKRLAIYLRDDFRCLYCLADLRDADPGDVTLDHVKPKADGGSNSERNLVTACRSCNCARQDTPVTRFAGPEAIKHIRRNTRRSLKRYRKMAKAILDGSFNTESN
;
A
#
# COMPACT_ATOMS: atom_id res chain seq x y z
N MET A 1 -3.09 -23.34 13.75
CA MET A 1 -2.72 -23.31 13.95
C MET A 1 -2.63 -23.10 13.97
N THR A 2 -2.89 -22.92 13.70
CA THR A 2 -2.64 -22.79 13.77
C THR A 2 -2.52 -22.44 13.78
N ASN A 3 -2.74 -22.27 13.63
CA ASN A 3 -2.35 -21.95 13.79
C ASN A 3 -2.17 -21.86 13.72
N GLY A 4 -2.28 -21.63 13.46
CA GLY A 4 -1.96 -21.62 13.53
C GLY A 4 -1.80 -21.49 13.35
N GLU A 5 -1.71 -21.39 13.04
CA GLU A 5 -1.41 -21.33 13.09
C GLU A 5 -1.21 -21.14 12.81
N ARG A 6 -1.09 -20.88 12.53
CA ARG A 6 -0.80 -20.62 12.55
C ARG A 6 -0.61 -20.32 12.23
N LYS A 7 -0.62 -20.11 11.87
CA LYS A 7 -0.45 -19.77 11.90
C LYS A 7 -0.14 -19.51 11.43
N ARG A 8 -0.04 -19.40 11.02
CA ARG A 8 0.26 -19.13 10.80
C ARG A 8 0.30 -18.87 10.26
N ALA A 9 0.12 -18.80 9.98
CA ALA A 9 0.14 -18.64 9.66
C ALA A 9 -0.02 -18.12 9.17
N ARG A 10 -0.05 -17.88 8.95
CA ARG A 10 -0.10 -17.54 8.84
C ARG A 10 -0.26 -17.17 8.45
N SER A 11 -0.45 -17.27 8.37
CA SER A 11 -0.58 -17.17 8.37
C SER A 11 -0.88 -16.76 8.18
N PRO A 12 -1.08 -16.63 8.14
CA PRO A 12 -1.32 -16.43 8.20
C PRO A 12 -1.58 -15.89 8.15
N HIS A 13 -1.79 -15.65 8.06
CA HIS A 13 -1.90 -15.35 8.33
C HIS A 13 -2.23 -14.68 8.21
N GLN A 14 -2.46 -14.52 8.25
CA GLN A 14 -2.74 -14.10 8.29
C GLN A 14 -3.15 -13.76 8.24
N PRO A 15 -3.37 -13.49 8.39
CA PRO A 15 -3.93 -13.20 8.22
C PRO A 15 -4.32 -12.76 8.17
N ALA A 16 -4.38 -12.73 8.29
CA ALA A 16 -4.73 -12.44 7.98
C ALA A 16 -5.17 -11.54 7.71
N GLY A 17 -5.20 -11.48 7.91
CA GLY A 17 -5.49 -10.69 7.59
C GLY A 17 -5.66 -10.22 7.12
N GLN A 18 -5.66 -10.47 7.37
CA GLN A 18 -6.12 -10.01 6.43
C GLN A 18 -5.30 -9.44 5.45
N TRP A 19 -5.13 -10.12 4.51
CA TRP A 19 -4.35 -9.70 3.40
C TRP A 19 -5.07 -8.68 2.59
N ILE A 20 -4.33 -7.72 2.09
CA ILE A 20 -4.86 -6.77 1.12
C ILE A 20 -4.77 -7.44 -0.24
N ARG A 21 -5.89 -7.53 -0.94
CA ARG A 21 -5.98 -8.23 -2.22
C ARG A 21 -5.08 -7.57 -3.25
N SER A 22 -4.63 -8.38 -4.22
CA SER A 22 -3.71 -7.91 -5.26
C SER A 22 -4.25 -6.73 -6.05
N ASP A 23 -5.53 -6.78 -6.40
CA ASP A 23 -6.14 -5.69 -7.17
C ASP A 23 -6.21 -4.40 -6.36
N LYS A 24 -6.51 -4.50 -5.08
CA LYS A 24 -6.56 -3.33 -4.22
C LYS A 24 -5.15 -2.75 -3.99
N ARG A 25 -4.18 -3.64 -3.78
CA ARG A 25 -2.79 -3.23 -3.58
C ARG A 25 -2.28 -2.47 -4.80
N LEU A 26 -2.46 -3.05 -5.98
CA LEU A 26 -2.02 -2.40 -7.21
C LEU A 26 -2.77 -1.10 -7.45
N ALA A 27 -4.07 -1.07 -7.13
CA ALA A 27 -4.87 0.14 -7.28
C ALA A 27 -4.31 1.29 -6.44
N ILE A 28 -3.86 0.99 -5.23
CA ILE A 28 -3.28 2.02 -4.37
C ILE A 28 -1.94 2.49 -4.93
N TYR A 29 -1.12 1.57 -5.43
CA TYR A 29 0.13 1.97 -6.08
C TYR A 29 -0.16 2.89 -7.28
N LEU A 30 -1.16 2.56 -8.08
CA LEU A 30 -1.55 3.39 -9.23
C LEU A 30 -2.07 4.76 -8.78
N ARG A 31 -2.90 4.76 -7.74
CA ARG A 31 -3.41 6.03 -7.18
C ARG A 31 -2.27 6.94 -6.76
N ASP A 32 -1.24 6.35 -6.16
CA ASP A 32 -0.11 7.09 -5.62
C ASP A 32 1.00 7.27 -6.65
N ASP A 33 0.74 6.85 -7.90
CA ASP A 33 1.67 7.01 -9.01
C ASP A 33 3.01 6.31 -8.74
N PHE A 34 2.95 5.17 -8.06
CA PHE A 34 4.14 4.39 -7.68
C PHE A 34 5.19 5.25 -7.00
N ARG A 35 4.75 6.16 -6.16
CA ARG A 35 5.63 7.05 -5.42
C ARG A 35 5.51 6.76 -3.93
N CYS A 36 6.64 6.69 -3.24
CA CYS A 36 6.62 6.61 -1.78
C CYS A 36 6.01 7.91 -1.25
N LEU A 37 4.94 7.83 -0.48
CA LEU A 37 4.29 9.04 0.00
C LEU A 37 5.00 9.64 1.21
N TYR A 38 6.07 9.00 1.69
CA TYR A 38 6.87 9.56 2.78
C TYR A 38 8.10 10.30 2.27
N CYS A 39 8.90 9.68 1.41
CA CYS A 39 10.10 10.32 0.89
C CYS A 39 9.94 10.85 -0.53
N LEU A 40 8.80 10.55 -1.14
CA LEU A 40 8.42 11.01 -2.49
C LEU A 40 9.28 10.42 -3.61
N ALA A 41 10.01 9.37 -3.33
CA ALA A 41 10.81 8.69 -4.35
C ALA A 41 9.92 7.97 -5.36
N ASP A 42 10.32 7.99 -6.62
CA ASP A 42 9.64 7.24 -7.67
C ASP A 42 10.04 5.78 -7.56
N LEU A 43 9.05 4.89 -7.45
CA LEU A 43 9.29 3.47 -7.25
C LEU A 43 8.98 2.63 -8.48
N ARG A 44 8.76 3.25 -9.63
CA ARG A 44 8.38 2.47 -10.81
C ARG A 44 9.45 1.49 -11.26
N ASP A 45 10.70 1.84 -11.06
CA ASP A 45 11.81 0.96 -11.44
C ASP A 45 12.42 0.23 -10.24
N ALA A 46 11.77 0.31 -9.09
CA ALA A 46 12.26 -0.37 -7.90
C ALA A 46 11.93 -1.85 -7.95
N ASP A 47 12.69 -2.65 -7.22
CA ASP A 47 12.38 -4.06 -7.08
C ASP A 47 11.01 -4.22 -6.44
N PRO A 48 10.23 -5.24 -6.84
CA PRO A 48 8.88 -5.43 -6.28
C PRO A 48 8.85 -5.48 -4.76
N GLY A 49 9.87 -6.03 -4.13
CA GLY A 49 9.93 -6.10 -2.67
C GLY A 49 10.15 -4.76 -1.99
N ASP A 50 10.53 -3.75 -2.76
CA ASP A 50 10.75 -2.42 -2.21
C ASP A 50 9.54 -1.52 -2.33
N VAL A 51 8.47 -2.00 -2.95
CA VAL A 51 7.21 -1.27 -3.07
C VAL A 51 6.24 -1.90 -2.09
N THR A 52 5.84 -1.16 -1.08
CA THR A 52 5.02 -1.71 0.00
C THR A 52 3.81 -0.82 0.27
N LEU A 53 2.89 -1.33 1.07
CA LEU A 53 1.78 -0.55 1.61
C LEU A 53 2.03 -0.33 3.09
N ASP A 54 1.74 0.87 3.54
CA ASP A 54 1.83 1.19 4.96
C ASP A 54 0.48 1.70 5.45
N HIS A 55 0.18 1.44 6.71
CA HIS A 55 -1.02 1.93 7.36
C HIS A 55 -0.72 3.29 7.96
N VAL A 56 -1.43 4.32 7.52
CA VAL A 56 -1.23 5.68 8.06
C VAL A 56 -1.47 5.65 9.57
N LYS A 57 -2.59 5.07 9.98
CA LYS A 57 -2.83 4.74 11.38
C LYS A 57 -2.42 3.29 11.56
N PRO A 58 -1.43 2.99 12.40
CA PRO A 58 -0.93 1.61 12.53
C PRO A 58 -2.01 0.63 12.94
N LYS A 59 -1.91 -0.60 12.46
CA LYS A 59 -2.86 -1.64 12.82
C LYS A 59 -2.90 -1.85 14.33
N ALA A 60 -1.75 -1.75 14.98
CA ALA A 60 -1.66 -1.88 16.43
C ALA A 60 -2.51 -0.85 17.15
N ASP A 61 -2.74 0.31 16.51
CA ASP A 61 -3.55 1.39 17.06
C ASP A 61 -4.98 1.39 16.52
N GLY A 62 -5.40 0.29 15.91
CA GLY A 62 -6.74 0.17 15.38
C GLY A 62 -6.92 0.62 13.94
N GLY A 63 -5.83 0.81 13.23
CA GLY A 63 -5.90 1.21 11.82
C GLY A 63 -6.50 0.11 10.95
N SER A 64 -7.32 0.50 9.97
CA SER A 64 -8.00 -0.44 9.10
C SER A 64 -7.23 -0.66 7.80
N ASN A 65 -7.72 -1.61 7.00
CA ASN A 65 -7.20 -1.85 5.65
C ASN A 65 -7.94 -1.03 4.59
N SER A 66 -8.70 -0.02 5.02
CA SER A 66 -9.36 0.87 4.07
C SER A 66 -8.32 1.61 3.23
N GLU A 67 -8.66 1.86 1.97
CA GLU A 67 -7.78 2.66 1.11
C GLU A 67 -7.55 4.05 1.68
N ARG A 68 -8.41 4.51 2.56
CA ARG A 68 -8.23 5.81 3.22
C ARG A 68 -7.14 5.76 4.28
N ASN A 69 -6.70 4.57 4.64
CA ASN A 69 -5.66 4.38 5.64
C ASN A 69 -4.40 3.73 5.08
N LEU A 70 -4.34 3.55 3.76
CA LEU A 70 -3.21 2.86 3.14
C LEU A 70 -2.50 3.79 2.17
N VAL A 71 -1.18 3.76 2.20
CA VAL A 71 -0.36 4.55 1.27
C VAL A 71 0.77 3.69 0.75
N THR A 72 1.22 4.02 -0.46
CA THR A 72 2.41 3.42 -1.03
C THR A 72 3.63 3.95 -0.29
N ALA A 73 4.53 3.05 0.08
CA ALA A 73 5.76 3.42 0.77
C ALA A 73 6.90 2.56 0.28
N CYS A 74 8.09 3.13 0.18
CA CYS A 74 9.26 2.31 -0.08
C CYS A 74 9.56 1.50 1.18
N ARG A 75 10.19 0.35 0.99
CA ARG A 75 10.48 -0.54 2.10
C ARG A 75 11.28 0.15 3.19
N SER A 76 12.23 0.98 2.78
CA SER A 76 13.08 1.70 3.71
C SER A 76 12.28 2.61 4.63
N CYS A 77 11.39 3.42 4.06
CA CYS A 77 10.55 4.31 4.86
C CYS A 77 9.58 3.53 5.73
N ASN A 78 9.00 2.46 5.18
CA ASN A 78 8.06 1.64 5.93
C ASN A 78 8.73 1.05 7.17
N CYS A 79 9.93 0.51 6.99
CA CYS A 79 10.68 -0.06 8.11
C CYS A 79 11.12 1.01 9.12
N ALA A 80 11.55 2.17 8.62
CA ALA A 80 12.02 3.23 9.49
C ALA A 80 10.89 3.85 10.31
N ARG A 81 9.70 3.91 9.73
CA ARG A 81 8.59 4.56 10.40
C ARG A 81 8.06 3.78 11.59
N GLN A 82 7.90 2.47 11.44
CA GLN A 82 7.31 1.64 12.48
C GLN A 82 6.00 2.24 12.98
N ASP A 83 5.89 2.57 14.27
CA ASP A 83 4.67 3.13 14.85
C ASP A 83 4.72 4.65 15.00
N THR A 84 5.74 5.29 14.47
CA THR A 84 5.87 6.74 14.58
C THR A 84 4.68 7.41 13.88
N PRO A 85 3.98 8.33 14.52
CA PRO A 85 2.88 9.04 13.86
C PRO A 85 3.35 9.73 12.59
N VAL A 86 2.51 9.70 11.57
CA VAL A 86 2.84 10.30 10.28
C VAL A 86 3.22 11.76 10.44
N THR A 87 2.54 12.49 11.34
CA THR A 87 2.80 13.90 11.56
C THR A 87 4.20 14.17 12.07
N ARG A 88 4.86 13.18 12.65
CA ARG A 88 6.23 13.31 13.10
C ARG A 88 7.23 12.74 12.12
N PHE A 89 6.81 11.74 11.38
CA PHE A 89 7.72 11.05 10.47
C PHE A 89 7.86 11.74 9.13
N ALA A 90 6.74 12.21 8.58
CA ALA A 90 6.69 12.75 7.23
C ALA A 90 6.80 14.26 7.25
N GLY A 91 7.43 14.82 6.22
CA GLY A 91 7.50 16.27 6.06
C GLY A 91 6.18 16.84 5.58
N PRO A 92 6.06 18.19 5.59
CA PRO A 92 4.80 18.84 5.21
C PRO A 92 4.34 18.49 3.79
N GLU A 93 5.26 18.37 2.88
CA GLU A 93 4.92 18.06 1.49
C GLU A 93 4.35 16.65 1.38
N ALA A 94 4.98 15.70 2.06
CA ALA A 94 4.51 14.34 2.08
C ALA A 94 3.12 14.24 2.70
N ILE A 95 2.89 14.97 3.78
CA ILE A 95 1.58 14.98 4.44
C ILE A 95 0.50 15.48 3.49
N LYS A 96 0.80 16.50 2.69
CA LYS A 96 -0.14 16.99 1.69
C LYS A 96 -0.51 15.88 0.70
N HIS A 97 0.48 15.16 0.20
CA HIS A 97 0.24 14.07 -0.74
C HIS A 97 -0.59 12.97 -0.11
N ILE A 98 -0.26 12.61 1.14
CA ILE A 98 -1.00 11.58 1.85
C ILE A 98 -2.47 11.98 1.98
N ARG A 99 -2.73 13.19 2.44
CA ARG A 99 -4.10 13.67 2.62
C ARG A 99 -4.89 13.70 1.34
N ARG A 100 -4.26 14.16 0.25
CA ARG A 100 -4.92 14.24 -1.03
C ARG A 100 -5.21 12.85 -1.58
N ASN A 101 -4.21 11.98 -1.56
CA ASN A 101 -4.34 10.68 -2.21
C ASN A 101 -5.27 9.73 -1.47
N THR A 102 -5.24 9.75 -0.14
CA THR A 102 -6.10 8.86 0.64
C THR A 102 -7.58 9.24 0.53
N ARG A 103 -7.89 10.42 0.04
CA ARG A 103 -9.28 10.87 -0.16
C ARG A 103 -9.81 10.55 -1.55
N ARG A 104 -8.94 10.16 -2.48
CA ARG A 104 -9.39 9.85 -3.83
C ARG A 104 -10.12 8.53 -3.86
N SER A 105 -11.19 8.47 -4.67
CA SER A 105 -11.88 7.22 -4.91
C SER A 105 -10.91 6.23 -5.57
N LEU A 106 -10.93 5.00 -5.09
CA LEU A 106 -10.08 3.96 -5.65
C LEU A 106 -10.73 3.27 -6.85
N LYS A 107 -11.98 3.59 -7.14
CA LYS A 107 -12.78 2.86 -8.12
C LYS A 107 -12.09 2.73 -9.48
N ARG A 108 -11.66 3.84 -10.02
CA ARG A 108 -11.03 3.87 -11.33
C ARG A 108 -9.70 3.12 -11.34
N TYR A 109 -8.95 3.24 -10.27
CA TYR A 109 -7.66 2.56 -10.15
C TYR A 109 -7.84 1.06 -9.98
N ARG A 110 -8.89 0.64 -9.28
CA ARG A 110 -9.18 -0.80 -9.16
C ARG A 110 -9.54 -1.40 -10.50
N LYS A 111 -10.27 -0.67 -11.32
CA LYS A 111 -10.61 -1.12 -12.66
C LYS A 111 -9.35 -1.30 -13.50
N MET A 112 -8.44 -0.33 -13.43
CA MET A 112 -7.16 -0.43 -14.11
C MET A 112 -6.34 -1.61 -13.59
N ALA A 113 -6.29 -1.77 -12.28
CA ALA A 113 -5.52 -2.84 -11.66
C ALA A 113 -6.03 -4.21 -12.09
N LYS A 114 -7.34 -4.39 -12.14
CA LYS A 114 -7.92 -5.65 -12.58
C LYS A 114 -7.55 -5.95 -14.03
N ALA A 115 -7.60 -4.94 -14.88
CA ALA A 115 -7.25 -5.12 -16.28
C ALA A 115 -5.78 -5.53 -16.42
N ILE A 116 -4.90 -4.92 -15.64
CA ILE A 116 -3.49 -5.26 -15.68
C ILE A 116 -3.27 -6.70 -15.20
N LEU A 117 -3.88 -7.05 -14.07
CA LEU A 117 -3.68 -8.38 -13.48
C LEU A 117 -4.30 -9.48 -14.32
N ASP A 118 -5.39 -9.19 -15.03
CA ASP A 118 -6.02 -10.16 -15.91
C ASP A 118 -5.34 -10.28 -17.25
N GLY A 119 -4.36 -9.41 -17.52
CA GLY A 119 -3.70 -9.40 -18.80
C GLY A 119 -4.53 -8.80 -19.92
N SER A 120 -5.66 -8.19 -19.59
CA SER A 120 -6.51 -7.58 -20.61
C SER A 120 -6.05 -6.18 -20.97
N PHE A 121 -5.21 -5.59 -20.16
CA PHE A 121 -4.61 -4.31 -20.47
C PHE A 121 -3.35 -4.54 -21.27
N ASN A 122 -3.40 -4.20 -22.52
CA ASN A 122 -2.33 -4.55 -23.44
C ASN A 122 -1.38 -3.39 -23.64
N THR A 123 -0.28 -3.44 -22.95
CA THR A 123 0.67 -2.33 -23.02
C THR A 123 1.74 -2.53 -24.05
N GLU A 124 1.96 -3.78 -24.46
CA GLU A 124 3.05 -3.97 -25.37
C GLU A 124 2.64 -3.95 -26.79
N SER A 125 1.40 -3.95 -27.08
CA SER A 125 0.99 -3.87 -28.48
C SER A 125 1.13 -2.48 -29.00
N ASN A 126 1.46 -1.64 -28.13
CA ASN A 126 1.66 -0.32 -28.49
C ASN A 126 2.81 -0.07 -29.33
#